data_bb533145d880049e9b54c7576c707d56
#
_entry.id   bb533145d880049e9b54c7576c707d56
#
_cell.length_a   1.000
_cell.length_b   1.000
_cell.length_c   1.000
_cell.angle_alpha   90.00
_cell.angle_beta   90.00
_cell.angle_gamma   90.00
#
_symmetry.space_group_name_H-M   'P 1'
#
loop_
_entity.id
_entity.type
_entity.pdbx_description
1 polymer ?
#
loop_
_entity_poly.entity_id
_entity_poly.type
_entity_poly.pdbx_seq_one_letter_code
_entity_poly.pdbx_strand_id
1 'polypeptide(L)'
;MIIDLHTHSIKSDDGRAKVQNYCQWIKTRDIPIDGFVLTEHRQFDFESDYSSLAKEFDLTILKGAEVETEYGHVLVFGVTEALTEQFDFSSIGLPLAEVIEKSETFG
;
A
#
# COMPACT_ATOMS: atom_id res chain seq x y z
N MET A 1 17.08 3.12 -8.33
CA MET A 1 15.64 2.82 -8.41
C MET A 1 14.88 3.84 -7.59
N ILE A 2 13.82 4.40 -8.16
CA ILE A 2 12.97 5.39 -7.49
C ILE A 2 11.57 4.80 -7.35
N ILE A 3 11.07 4.69 -6.11
CA ILE A 3 9.77 4.11 -5.80
C ILE A 3 8.92 5.12 -5.03
N ASP A 4 7.68 5.34 -5.47
CA ASP A 4 6.69 6.11 -4.72
C ASP A 4 6.10 5.21 -3.64
N LEU A 5 6.24 5.60 -2.37
CA LEU A 5 5.85 4.77 -1.22
C LEU A 5 4.42 5.02 -0.74
N HIS A 6 3.68 5.94 -1.34
CA HIS A 6 2.36 6.32 -0.83
C HIS A 6 1.38 6.58 -1.97
N THR A 7 0.66 5.55 -2.38
CA THR A 7 -0.39 5.64 -3.41
C THR A 7 -1.62 4.87 -3.01
N HIS A 8 -2.77 5.29 -3.55
CA HIS A 8 -4.06 4.64 -3.34
C HIS A 8 -4.70 4.32 -4.69
N SER A 9 -5.34 3.16 -4.79
CA SER A 9 -6.15 2.80 -5.94
C SER A 9 -7.64 2.93 -5.60
N ILE A 10 -8.50 2.50 -6.50
CA ILE A 10 -9.96 2.46 -6.27
C ILE A 10 -10.36 1.55 -5.12
N LYS A 11 -9.44 0.73 -4.59
CA LYS A 11 -9.67 -0.08 -3.39
C LYS A 11 -9.86 0.78 -2.14
N SER A 12 -9.25 1.97 -2.10
CA SER A 12 -9.45 2.94 -1.03
C SER A 12 -10.65 3.83 -1.33
N ASP A 13 -11.34 4.30 -0.28
CA ASP A 13 -12.52 5.15 -0.41
C ASP A 13 -12.21 6.51 -1.04
N ASP A 14 -10.98 6.99 -0.95
CA ASP A 14 -10.53 8.25 -1.58
C ASP A 14 -9.72 8.02 -2.87
N GLY A 15 -9.47 6.78 -3.25
CA GLY A 15 -8.75 6.44 -4.47
C GLY A 15 -9.62 6.58 -5.70
N ARG A 16 -9.10 7.20 -6.77
CA ARG A 16 -9.87 7.52 -7.97
C ARG A 16 -9.34 6.85 -9.24
N ALA A 17 -8.27 6.09 -9.13
CA ALA A 17 -7.65 5.50 -10.31
C ALA A 17 -7.40 4.01 -10.11
N LYS A 18 -7.59 3.26 -11.19
CA LYS A 18 -7.19 1.85 -11.23
C LYS A 18 -5.67 1.79 -11.33
N VAL A 19 -5.08 0.70 -10.81
CA VAL A 19 -3.62 0.49 -10.86
C VAL A 19 -3.11 0.55 -12.31
N GLN A 20 -3.85 0.01 -13.26
CA GLN A 20 -3.49 0.09 -14.68
C GLN A 20 -3.34 1.53 -15.16
N ASN A 21 -4.19 2.44 -14.69
CA ASN A 21 -4.10 3.87 -15.05
C ASN A 21 -2.81 4.50 -14.56
N TYR A 22 -2.36 4.17 -13.35
CA TYR A 22 -1.06 4.63 -12.83
C TYR A 22 0.08 4.17 -13.72
N CYS A 23 0.08 2.91 -14.12
CA CYS A 23 1.09 2.36 -15.00
C CYS A 23 1.12 3.09 -16.35
N GLN A 24 -0.05 3.33 -16.94
CA GLN A 24 -0.18 4.04 -18.20
C GLN A 24 0.33 5.48 -18.09
N TRP A 25 -0.03 6.20 -17.03
CA TRP A 25 0.41 7.59 -16.82
C TRP A 25 1.92 7.68 -16.64
N ILE A 26 2.51 6.77 -15.85
CA ILE A 26 3.96 6.75 -15.64
C ILE A 26 4.70 6.62 -16.97
N LYS A 27 4.27 5.70 -17.82
CA LYS A 27 4.94 5.46 -19.10
C LYS A 27 4.59 6.50 -20.15
N THR A 28 3.33 6.93 -20.25
CA THR A 28 2.89 7.90 -21.25
C THR A 28 3.45 9.29 -21.00
N ARG A 29 3.56 9.69 -19.74
CA ARG A 29 4.08 11.01 -19.33
C ARG A 29 5.56 11.02 -18.98
N ASP A 30 6.22 9.89 -19.16
CA ASP A 30 7.64 9.73 -18.89
C ASP A 30 8.03 10.17 -17.47
N ILE A 31 7.21 9.75 -16.47
CA ILE A 31 7.46 10.07 -15.07
C ILE A 31 8.66 9.25 -14.58
N PRO A 32 9.67 9.89 -13.97
CA PRO A 32 10.93 9.22 -13.64
C PRO A 32 10.87 8.37 -12.36
N ILE A 33 9.92 7.45 -12.26
CA ILE A 33 9.87 6.47 -11.17
C ILE A 33 9.87 5.06 -11.73
N ASP A 34 10.43 4.14 -10.96
CA ASP A 34 10.56 2.73 -11.34
C ASP A 34 9.40 1.87 -10.81
N GLY A 35 8.61 2.42 -9.90
CA GLY A 35 7.49 1.70 -9.33
C GLY A 35 6.80 2.48 -8.22
N PHE A 36 5.85 1.81 -7.58
CA PHE A 36 5.07 2.42 -6.50
C PHE A 36 4.55 1.34 -5.54
N VAL A 37 4.20 1.79 -4.33
CA VAL A 37 3.58 0.95 -3.32
C VAL A 37 2.13 1.40 -3.15
N LEU A 38 1.21 0.46 -3.27
CA LEU A 38 -0.21 0.71 -3.03
C LEU A 38 -0.47 0.56 -1.53
N THR A 39 -0.64 1.69 -0.85
CA THR A 39 -0.91 1.74 0.59
C THR A 39 -2.37 2.12 0.80
N GLU A 40 -3.26 1.16 0.60
CA GLU A 40 -4.69 1.41 0.69
C GLU A 40 -5.11 1.77 2.13
N HIS A 41 -6.12 2.63 2.24
CA HIS A 41 -6.60 3.09 3.55
C HIS A 41 -7.23 1.97 4.36
N ARG A 42 -6.72 1.75 5.58
CA ARG A 42 -7.30 0.87 6.61
C ARG A 42 -7.57 -0.55 6.12
N GLN A 43 -6.75 -1.02 5.18
CA GLN A 43 -6.86 -2.37 4.64
C GLN A 43 -5.56 -2.81 4.01
N PHE A 44 -5.37 -4.11 3.91
CA PHE A 44 -4.34 -4.71 3.07
C PHE A 44 -5.01 -5.61 2.05
N ASP A 45 -4.73 -5.38 0.78
CA ASP A 45 -5.33 -6.12 -0.32
C ASP A 45 -4.59 -7.43 -0.57
N PHE A 46 -5.10 -8.53 -0.02
CA PHE A 46 -4.57 -9.87 -0.26
C PHE A 46 -5.05 -10.50 -1.58
N GLU A 47 -6.08 -9.94 -2.19
CA GLU A 47 -6.76 -10.55 -3.33
C GLU A 47 -6.13 -10.22 -4.67
N SER A 48 -5.68 -8.99 -4.85
CA SER A 48 -5.18 -8.53 -6.14
C SER A 48 -3.76 -9.02 -6.39
N ASP A 49 -3.51 -9.43 -7.63
CA ASP A 49 -2.19 -9.80 -8.13
C ASP A 49 -1.83 -8.85 -9.28
N TYR A 50 -0.84 -8.00 -9.06
CA TYR A 50 -0.40 -7.00 -10.04
C TYR A 50 0.84 -7.44 -10.82
N SER A 51 1.24 -8.70 -10.73
CA SER A 51 2.46 -9.20 -11.38
C SER A 51 2.41 -9.06 -12.90
N SER A 52 1.25 -9.28 -13.52
CA SER A 52 1.08 -9.11 -14.97
C SER A 52 1.24 -7.66 -15.41
N LEU A 53 0.66 -6.71 -14.66
CA LEU A 53 0.80 -5.29 -14.93
C LEU A 53 2.24 -4.81 -14.73
N ALA A 54 2.87 -5.26 -13.66
CA ALA A 54 4.27 -4.94 -13.38
C ALA A 54 5.17 -5.37 -14.54
N LYS A 55 4.97 -6.56 -15.05
CA LYS A 55 5.73 -7.08 -16.17
C LYS A 55 5.44 -6.34 -17.47
N GLU A 56 4.15 -6.09 -17.75
CA GLU A 56 3.72 -5.39 -18.97
C GLU A 56 4.31 -4.00 -19.09
N PHE A 57 4.32 -3.25 -17.98
CA PHE A 57 4.78 -1.86 -17.95
C PHE A 57 6.22 -1.70 -17.44
N ASP A 58 6.91 -2.79 -17.15
CA ASP A 58 8.26 -2.77 -16.58
C ASP A 58 8.34 -1.85 -15.36
N LEU A 59 7.46 -2.10 -14.40
CA LEU A 59 7.37 -1.35 -13.14
C LEU A 59 7.38 -2.31 -11.97
N THR A 60 7.88 -1.83 -10.82
CA THR A 60 7.73 -2.52 -9.53
C THR A 60 6.44 -2.07 -8.88
N ILE A 61 5.54 -3.00 -8.61
CA ILE A 61 4.27 -2.72 -7.95
C ILE A 61 4.21 -3.52 -6.66
N LEU A 62 4.26 -2.83 -5.53
CA LEU A 62 4.24 -3.44 -4.20
C LEU A 62 2.96 -3.03 -3.48
N LYS A 63 2.62 -3.77 -2.43
CA LYS A 63 1.45 -3.50 -1.60
C LYS A 63 1.85 -3.25 -0.16
N GLY A 64 1.22 -2.26 0.46
CA GLY A 64 1.31 -1.95 1.87
C GLY A 64 -0.07 -1.55 2.38
N ALA A 65 -0.12 -0.92 3.54
CA ALA A 65 -1.36 -0.41 4.10
C ALA A 65 -1.15 0.94 4.77
N GLU A 66 -2.16 1.78 4.74
CA GLU A 66 -2.18 3.02 5.52
C GLU A 66 -3.17 2.84 6.66
N VAL A 67 -2.65 2.73 7.88
CA VAL A 67 -3.46 2.57 9.08
C VAL A 67 -3.64 3.90 9.78
N GLU A 68 -4.73 4.05 10.52
CA GLU A 68 -5.07 5.27 11.21
C GLU A 68 -4.82 5.11 12.71
N THR A 69 -3.77 5.76 13.20
CA THR A 69 -3.38 5.70 14.61
C THR A 69 -3.95 6.89 15.40
N GLU A 70 -3.76 6.86 16.71
CA GLU A 70 -4.12 7.96 17.60
C GLU A 70 -3.35 9.27 17.30
N TYR A 71 -2.22 9.16 16.58
CA TYR A 71 -1.38 10.30 16.20
C TYR A 71 -1.42 10.63 14.70
N GLY A 72 -2.26 9.94 13.92
CA GLY A 72 -2.40 10.15 12.49
C GLY A 72 -2.16 8.90 11.67
N HIS A 73 -2.04 9.09 10.37
CA HIS A 73 -1.89 7.99 9.41
C HIS A 73 -0.46 7.49 9.38
N VAL A 74 -0.29 6.17 9.34
CA VAL A 74 1.01 5.51 9.29
C VAL A 74 1.02 4.48 8.17
N LEU A 75 2.08 4.49 7.37
CA LEU A 75 2.27 3.50 6.31
C LEU A 75 2.93 2.26 6.87
N VAL A 76 2.37 1.10 6.57
CA VAL A 76 2.88 -0.20 6.99
C VAL A 76 3.26 -1.01 5.77
N PHE A 77 4.51 -1.46 5.72
CA PHE A 77 5.05 -2.26 4.64
C PHE A 77 5.36 -3.68 5.12
N GLY A 78 5.48 -4.63 4.20
CA GLY A 78 5.77 -6.01 4.56
C GLY A 78 4.64 -6.67 5.35
N VAL A 79 3.39 -6.37 4.99
CA VAL A 79 2.22 -6.90 5.68
C VAL A 79 2.07 -8.39 5.44
N THR A 80 1.88 -9.15 6.51
CA THR A 80 1.62 -10.59 6.49
C THR A 80 0.25 -10.89 7.08
N GLU A 81 -0.26 -12.09 6.85
CA GLU A 81 -1.51 -12.53 7.49
C GLU A 81 -1.38 -12.52 9.02
N ALA A 82 -0.21 -12.92 9.54
CA ALA A 82 0.06 -12.90 10.97
C ALA A 82 -0.08 -11.49 11.54
N LEU A 83 0.42 -10.46 10.83
CA LEU A 83 0.30 -9.08 11.27
C LEU A 83 -1.16 -8.62 11.27
N THR A 84 -1.95 -9.00 10.26
CA THR A 84 -3.36 -8.59 10.19
C THR A 84 -4.23 -9.20 11.28
N GLU A 85 -3.74 -10.25 11.95
CA GLU A 85 -4.41 -10.86 13.10
C GLU A 85 -4.12 -10.15 14.43
N GLN A 86 -3.08 -9.30 14.47
CA GLN A 86 -2.64 -8.65 15.70
C GLN A 86 -3.44 -7.40 16.06
N PHE A 87 -3.97 -6.69 15.08
CA PHE A 87 -4.86 -5.55 15.28
C PHE A 87 -5.76 -5.37 14.05
N ASP A 88 -6.87 -4.67 14.24
CA ASP A 88 -7.83 -4.42 13.16
C ASP A 88 -7.40 -3.21 12.33
N PHE A 89 -6.90 -3.45 11.12
CA PHE A 89 -6.45 -2.41 10.19
C PHE A 89 -7.56 -1.40 9.84
N SER A 90 -8.82 -1.81 9.92
CA SER A 90 -9.95 -0.93 9.62
C SER A 90 -10.30 0.03 10.75
N SER A 91 -9.75 -0.18 11.94
CA SER A 91 -10.03 0.66 13.11
C SER A 91 -9.40 2.05 12.99
N ILE A 92 -10.05 3.02 13.64
CA ILE A 92 -9.55 4.38 13.78
C ILE A 92 -8.93 4.53 15.16
N GLY A 93 -7.85 5.30 15.27
CA GLY A 93 -7.22 5.59 16.55
C GLY A 93 -6.44 4.41 17.14
N LEU A 94 -5.85 3.58 16.29
CA LEU A 94 -4.99 2.48 16.74
C LEU A 94 -3.83 3.01 17.58
N PRO A 95 -3.44 2.31 18.68
CA PRO A 95 -2.26 2.72 19.45
C PRO A 95 -1.00 2.61 18.60
N LEU A 96 -0.31 3.73 18.38
CA LEU A 96 0.90 3.75 17.53
C LEU A 96 1.98 2.80 18.05
N ALA A 97 2.19 2.76 19.36
CA ALA A 97 3.18 1.87 19.98
C ALA A 97 2.89 0.40 19.65
N GLU A 98 1.63 0.00 19.65
CA GLU A 98 1.22 -1.36 19.30
C GLU A 98 1.45 -1.65 17.81
N VAL A 99 1.12 -0.71 16.93
CA VAL A 99 1.35 -0.85 15.49
C VAL A 99 2.83 -1.06 15.21
N ILE A 100 3.71 -0.27 15.84
CA ILE A 100 5.16 -0.39 15.67
C ILE A 100 5.65 -1.75 16.18
N GLU A 101 5.30 -2.13 17.40
CA GLU A 101 5.73 -3.37 18.03
C GLU A 101 5.29 -4.58 17.23
N LYS A 102 4.02 -4.64 16.83
CA LYS A 102 3.48 -5.78 16.07
C LYS A 102 4.06 -5.84 14.66
N SER A 103 4.29 -4.70 14.03
CA SER A 103 4.91 -4.65 12.71
C SER A 103 6.34 -5.19 12.72
N GLU A 104 7.11 -4.92 13.77
CA GLU A 104 8.46 -5.45 13.92
C GLU A 104 8.47 -6.97 14.15
N THR A 105 7.46 -7.49 14.86
CA THR A 105 7.42 -8.91 15.25
C THR A 105 6.78 -9.79 14.16
N PHE A 106 5.74 -9.33 13.50
CA PHE A 106 4.90 -10.12 12.61
C PHE A 106 4.93 -9.66 11.14
N GLY A 107 5.61 -8.60 10.87
CA GLY A 107 5.74 -8.05 9.51
C GLY A 107 6.91 -8.61 8.72
#